data_152992255e2701897af7ea89d34e1168
#
_entry.id   152992255e2701897af7ea89d34e1168
#
_cell.length_a   1.000
_cell.length_b   1.000
_cell.length_c   1.000
_cell.angle_alpha   90.00
_cell.angle_beta   90.00
_cell.angle_gamma   90.00
#
_symmetry.space_group_name_H-M   'P 1'
#
loop_
_entity.id
_entity.type
_entity.pdbx_description
1 polymer ?
#
loop_
_entity_poly.entity_id
_entity_poly.type
_entity_poly.pdbx_seq_one_letter_code
_entity_poly.pdbx_strand_id
1 'polypeptide(L)'
;MSPNSKKRKDARLNWTTIALVIVLILPYAGLFYVWKYYNRQIQEIPTASFVLISKEEMMLRQYDYKGNVLCEYPVAVGKNYGTKRSVGDMKTPEGVFTIEDIQDASAWDHDFGDGNGPVQGAYGDFFIRLRTPGHKGIGIHGTHAPESIGTRATEGCVRLRNENLNEFVKGVHPAMVVVIEPSRLDVMADSDTSDVKR
;
A
#
# COMPACT_ATOMS: atom_id res chain seq x y z
N MET A 1 41.43 -49.56 -56.74
CA MET A 1 40.36 -48.71 -56.12
C MET A 1 40.87 -48.10 -54.81
N SER A 2 41.23 -46.81 -54.84
CA SER A 2 41.81 -46.14 -53.69
C SER A 2 40.71 -45.30 -52.98
N PRO A 3 40.55 -45.35 -51.65
CA PRO A 3 39.58 -44.56 -50.98
C PRO A 3 40.07 -43.12 -50.74
N ASN A 4 39.26 -42.18 -51.16
CA ASN A 4 39.47 -40.75 -51.13
C ASN A 4 39.33 -40.26 -49.69
N SER A 5 40.41 -39.96 -48.96
CA SER A 5 40.39 -39.39 -47.63
C SER A 5 40.14 -37.88 -47.75
N LYS A 6 38.88 -37.46 -47.49
CA LYS A 6 38.53 -36.06 -47.27
C LYS A 6 39.22 -35.55 -46.01
N LYS A 7 40.31 -34.80 -46.12
CA LYS A 7 40.90 -34.01 -45.03
C LYS A 7 39.87 -32.99 -44.54
N ARG A 8 39.35 -33.17 -43.33
CA ARG A 8 38.65 -32.11 -42.60
C ARG A 8 39.64 -30.98 -42.36
N LYS A 9 39.36 -29.81 -42.91
CA LYS A 9 40.06 -28.56 -42.55
C LYS A 9 39.57 -28.15 -41.24
N ASP A 10 40.29 -28.34 -40.15
CA ASP A 10 40.03 -27.76 -38.84
C ASP A 10 40.20 -26.24 -38.99
N ALA A 11 39.09 -25.51 -38.98
CA ALA A 11 39.09 -24.06 -39.00
C ALA A 11 39.59 -23.57 -37.63
N ARG A 12 40.89 -23.39 -37.51
CA ARG A 12 41.49 -22.73 -36.32
C ARG A 12 41.09 -21.26 -36.35
N LEU A 13 40.23 -20.88 -35.42
CA LEU A 13 39.86 -19.48 -35.21
C LEU A 13 41.14 -18.71 -34.85
N ASN A 14 41.54 -17.74 -35.65
CA ASN A 14 42.75 -16.97 -35.38
C ASN A 14 42.46 -15.87 -34.33
N TRP A 15 43.52 -15.41 -33.65
CA TRP A 15 43.41 -14.42 -32.58
C TRP A 15 42.74 -13.11 -33.01
N THR A 16 42.90 -12.72 -34.27
CA THR A 16 42.29 -11.50 -34.84
C THR A 16 40.77 -11.67 -34.96
N THR A 17 40.29 -12.84 -35.39
CA THR A 17 38.84 -13.14 -35.45
C THR A 17 38.23 -13.18 -34.07
N ILE A 18 38.93 -13.76 -33.09
CA ILE A 18 38.48 -13.78 -31.69
C ILE A 18 38.37 -12.34 -31.13
N ALA A 19 39.41 -11.52 -31.33
CA ALA A 19 39.41 -10.13 -30.88
C ALA A 19 38.25 -9.31 -31.51
N LEU A 20 37.98 -9.51 -32.79
CA LEU A 20 36.93 -8.82 -33.52
C LEU A 20 35.52 -9.21 -33.00
N VAL A 21 35.33 -10.49 -32.71
CA VAL A 21 34.09 -11.01 -32.10
C VAL A 21 33.88 -10.42 -30.67
N ILE A 22 34.94 -10.32 -29.86
CA ILE A 22 34.88 -9.74 -28.53
C ILE A 22 34.52 -8.26 -28.61
N VAL A 23 35.14 -7.49 -29.49
CA VAL A 23 34.85 -6.05 -29.68
C VAL A 23 33.41 -5.83 -30.14
N LEU A 24 32.84 -6.73 -30.93
CA LEU A 24 31.45 -6.65 -31.36
C LEU A 24 30.44 -7.07 -30.25
N ILE A 25 30.78 -8.07 -29.44
CA ILE A 25 29.87 -8.63 -28.43
C ILE A 25 29.85 -7.81 -27.13
N LEU A 26 30.99 -7.28 -26.67
CA LEU A 26 31.11 -6.54 -25.43
C LEU A 26 30.14 -5.34 -25.33
N PRO A 27 29.94 -4.50 -26.35
CA PRO A 27 28.96 -3.41 -26.30
C PRO A 27 27.51 -3.91 -26.11
N TYR A 28 27.15 -5.01 -26.79
CA TYR A 28 25.80 -5.60 -26.65
C TYR A 28 25.61 -6.22 -25.28
N ALA A 29 26.62 -6.86 -24.71
CA ALA A 29 26.58 -7.37 -23.35
C ALA A 29 26.42 -6.22 -22.33
N GLY A 30 27.15 -5.10 -22.54
CA GLY A 30 27.01 -3.89 -21.74
C GLY A 30 25.61 -3.28 -21.82
N LEU A 31 25.08 -3.13 -23.04
CA LEU A 31 23.72 -2.63 -23.27
C LEU A 31 22.68 -3.55 -22.66
N PHE A 32 22.84 -4.87 -22.77
CA PHE A 32 21.95 -5.84 -22.13
C PHE A 32 21.98 -5.76 -20.61
N TYR A 33 23.16 -5.56 -20.01
CA TYR A 33 23.30 -5.37 -18.56
C TYR A 33 22.64 -4.08 -18.07
N VAL A 34 22.85 -2.98 -18.80
CA VAL A 34 22.19 -1.69 -18.53
C VAL A 34 20.69 -1.82 -18.68
N TRP A 35 20.20 -2.44 -19.75
CA TRP A 35 18.77 -2.68 -19.96
C TRP A 35 18.17 -3.54 -18.85
N LYS A 36 18.86 -4.63 -18.44
CA LYS A 36 18.43 -5.49 -17.34
C LYS A 36 18.40 -4.75 -16.01
N TYR A 37 19.39 -3.88 -15.75
CA TYR A 37 19.45 -3.03 -14.56
C TYR A 37 18.25 -2.05 -14.50
N TYR A 38 18.00 -1.32 -15.61
CA TYR A 38 16.87 -0.41 -15.68
C TYR A 38 15.52 -1.12 -15.62
N ASN A 39 15.35 -2.24 -16.31
CA ASN A 39 14.11 -3.02 -16.23
C ASN A 39 13.84 -3.56 -14.82
N ARG A 40 14.89 -3.92 -14.08
CA ARG A 40 14.75 -4.34 -12.69
C ARG A 40 14.24 -3.19 -11.80
N GLN A 41 14.77 -1.99 -11.99
CA GLN A 41 14.32 -0.78 -11.31
C GLN A 41 12.85 -0.42 -11.64
N ILE A 42 12.46 -0.58 -12.90
CA ILE A 42 11.08 -0.33 -13.34
C ILE A 42 10.09 -1.36 -12.76
N GLN A 43 10.50 -2.61 -12.57
CA GLN A 43 9.66 -3.65 -11.95
C GLN A 43 9.51 -3.47 -10.43
N GLU A 44 10.39 -2.70 -9.80
CA GLU A 44 10.31 -2.36 -8.37
C GLU A 44 9.48 -1.09 -8.10
N ILE A 45 8.96 -0.41 -9.14
CA ILE A 45 7.98 0.66 -8.94
C ILE A 45 6.71 0.00 -8.43
N PRO A 46 6.24 0.34 -7.22
CA PRO A 46 5.01 -0.22 -6.68
C PRO A 46 3.88 -0.05 -7.69
N THR A 47 3.18 -1.11 -8.04
CA THR A 47 2.07 -1.07 -8.99
C THR A 47 0.93 -0.18 -8.47
N ALA A 48 0.82 -0.09 -7.16
CA ALA A 48 -0.13 0.76 -6.47
C ALA A 48 0.35 2.21 -6.43
N SER A 49 -0.56 3.13 -6.69
CA SER A 49 -0.29 4.58 -6.73
C SER A 49 -1.00 5.34 -5.64
N PHE A 50 -2.21 4.93 -5.28
CA PHE A 50 -2.98 5.57 -4.21
C PHE A 50 -4.03 4.62 -3.62
N VAL A 51 -4.53 5.00 -2.46
CA VAL A 51 -5.59 4.32 -1.73
C VAL A 51 -6.79 5.24 -1.62
N LEU A 52 -7.98 4.71 -1.87
CA LEU A 52 -9.24 5.38 -1.64
C LEU A 52 -10.03 4.63 -0.57
N ILE A 53 -10.49 5.36 0.45
CA ILE A 53 -11.35 4.84 1.51
C ILE A 53 -12.67 5.59 1.44
N SER A 54 -13.74 4.88 1.13
CA SER A 54 -15.09 5.42 1.10
C SER A 54 -15.81 5.10 2.42
N LYS A 55 -16.17 6.14 3.18
CA LYS A 55 -16.97 6.01 4.39
C LYS A 55 -18.44 5.69 4.07
N GLU A 56 -18.91 6.01 2.86
CA GLU A 56 -20.25 5.66 2.41
C GLU A 56 -20.38 4.15 2.14
N GLU A 57 -19.40 3.60 1.41
CA GLU A 57 -19.41 2.19 1.01
C GLU A 57 -18.79 1.27 2.06
N MET A 58 -18.11 1.82 3.08
CA MET A 58 -17.28 1.08 4.04
C MET A 58 -16.23 0.21 3.35
N MET A 59 -15.56 0.77 2.33
CA MET A 59 -14.60 0.07 1.49
C MET A 59 -13.29 0.84 1.38
N LEU A 60 -12.19 0.10 1.39
CA LEU A 60 -10.86 0.56 1.01
C LEU A 60 -10.51 -0.05 -0.34
N ARG A 61 -10.05 0.77 -1.29
CA ARG A 61 -9.56 0.34 -2.60
C ARG A 61 -8.15 0.85 -2.85
N GLN A 62 -7.33 0.01 -3.43
CA GLN A 62 -6.00 0.36 -3.89
C GLN A 62 -6.01 0.43 -5.41
N TYR A 63 -5.43 1.50 -5.95
CA TYR A 63 -5.43 1.76 -7.39
C TYR A 63 -4.01 1.81 -7.95
N ASP A 64 -3.86 1.40 -9.20
CA ASP A 64 -2.66 1.69 -10.00
C ASP A 64 -2.70 3.14 -10.55
N TYR A 65 -1.60 3.55 -11.22
CA TYR A 65 -1.51 4.89 -11.83
C TYR A 65 -2.46 5.12 -13.02
N LYS A 66 -3.12 4.08 -13.52
CA LYS A 66 -4.13 4.15 -14.59
C LYS A 66 -5.55 4.23 -14.06
N GLY A 67 -5.73 4.12 -12.75
CA GLY A 67 -7.03 4.10 -12.09
C GLY A 67 -7.69 2.72 -12.06
N ASN A 68 -6.96 1.64 -12.37
CA ASN A 68 -7.50 0.29 -12.19
C ASN A 68 -7.45 -0.10 -10.72
N VAL A 69 -8.51 -0.75 -10.23
CA VAL A 69 -8.55 -1.32 -8.87
C VAL A 69 -7.67 -2.56 -8.83
N LEU A 70 -6.69 -2.55 -7.92
CA LEU A 70 -5.79 -3.69 -7.67
C LEU A 70 -6.36 -4.63 -6.60
N CYS A 71 -6.95 -4.07 -5.57
CA CYS A 71 -7.65 -4.80 -4.51
C CYS A 71 -8.68 -3.91 -3.83
N GLU A 72 -9.65 -4.55 -3.19
CA GLU A 72 -10.67 -3.88 -2.38
C GLU A 72 -10.98 -4.71 -1.14
N TYR A 73 -11.21 -4.01 -0.03
CA TYR A 73 -11.45 -4.62 1.27
C TYR A 73 -12.51 -3.86 2.04
N PRO A 74 -13.47 -4.53 2.69
CA PRO A 74 -14.38 -3.89 3.61
C PRO A 74 -13.64 -3.38 4.85
N VAL A 75 -14.05 -2.20 5.34
CA VAL A 75 -13.43 -1.52 6.48
C VAL A 75 -14.43 -1.18 7.56
N ALA A 76 -13.94 -0.89 8.80
CA ALA A 76 -14.67 -0.14 9.77
C ALA A 76 -14.03 1.24 9.96
N VAL A 77 -14.86 2.25 10.27
CA VAL A 77 -14.44 3.64 10.48
C VAL A 77 -14.96 4.18 11.81
N GLY A 78 -14.66 5.45 12.08
CA GLY A 78 -15.08 6.14 13.32
C GLY A 78 -16.58 6.03 13.63
N LYS A 79 -16.91 5.83 14.91
CA LYS A 79 -18.28 5.68 15.43
C LYS A 79 -19.18 6.85 15.04
N ASN A 80 -18.64 8.06 15.07
CA ASN A 80 -19.40 9.28 14.85
C ASN A 80 -19.29 9.80 13.42
N TYR A 81 -20.35 10.42 12.93
CA TYR A 81 -20.38 11.05 11.61
C TYR A 81 -19.63 12.39 11.58
N GLY A 82 -19.17 12.76 10.39
CA GLY A 82 -18.39 13.96 10.10
C GLY A 82 -16.88 13.72 10.11
N THR A 83 -16.13 14.77 9.75
CA THR A 83 -14.66 14.73 9.77
C THR A 83 -14.10 14.92 11.18
N LYS A 84 -12.95 14.34 11.47
CA LYS A 84 -12.25 14.47 12.74
C LYS A 84 -11.85 15.92 13.02
N ARG A 85 -12.14 16.42 14.22
CA ARG A 85 -11.83 17.79 14.66
C ARG A 85 -11.06 17.83 15.98
N SER A 86 -11.22 16.80 16.84
CA SER A 86 -10.58 16.76 18.15
C SER A 86 -10.26 15.33 18.59
N VAL A 87 -9.37 15.20 19.57
CA VAL A 87 -9.11 13.91 20.23
C VAL A 87 -10.39 13.46 20.94
N GLY A 88 -10.71 12.16 20.84
CA GLY A 88 -11.87 11.56 21.48
C GLY A 88 -13.22 11.81 20.79
N ASP A 89 -13.24 12.48 19.62
CA ASP A 89 -14.49 12.73 18.87
C ASP A 89 -15.02 11.49 18.13
N MET A 90 -14.28 10.38 18.14
CA MET A 90 -14.62 9.10 17.52
C MET A 90 -14.90 9.21 16.01
N LYS A 91 -14.28 10.18 15.32
CA LYS A 91 -14.47 10.44 13.89
C LYS A 91 -13.23 10.08 13.10
N THR A 92 -13.41 9.50 11.92
CA THR A 92 -12.32 9.32 10.93
C THR A 92 -12.13 10.62 10.14
N PRO A 93 -10.90 11.15 10.00
CA PRO A 93 -10.65 12.36 9.24
C PRO A 93 -10.96 12.12 7.75
N GLU A 94 -11.36 13.18 7.06
CA GLU A 94 -11.66 13.21 5.64
C GLU A 94 -10.66 14.09 4.90
N GLY A 95 -10.35 13.75 3.66
CA GLY A 95 -9.42 14.49 2.83
C GLY A 95 -8.32 13.65 2.22
N VAL A 96 -7.21 14.31 1.87
CA VAL A 96 -6.05 13.69 1.22
C VAL A 96 -4.90 13.65 2.20
N PHE A 97 -4.40 12.47 2.45
CA PHE A 97 -3.32 12.18 3.39
C PHE A 97 -2.20 11.41 2.70
N THR A 98 -1.11 11.17 3.42
CA THR A 98 -0.05 10.25 2.99
C THR A 98 0.25 9.24 4.08
N ILE A 99 0.74 8.08 3.70
CA ILE A 99 1.31 7.11 4.64
C ILE A 99 2.60 7.72 5.21
N GLU A 100 2.69 7.80 6.53
CA GLU A 100 3.87 8.30 7.22
C GLU A 100 4.88 7.19 7.43
N ASP A 101 4.45 6.09 8.03
CA ASP A 101 5.25 4.88 8.25
C ASP A 101 4.34 3.63 8.34
N ILE A 102 4.99 2.46 8.37
CA ILE A 102 4.36 1.16 8.56
C ILE A 102 5.07 0.50 9.74
N GLN A 103 4.34 0.22 10.80
CA GLN A 103 4.87 -0.30 12.06
C GLN A 103 4.38 -1.72 12.30
N ASP A 104 5.25 -2.56 12.89
CA ASP A 104 4.83 -3.83 13.47
C ASP A 104 4.01 -3.54 14.74
N ALA A 105 2.75 -3.94 14.73
CA ALA A 105 1.80 -3.73 15.82
C ALA A 105 1.39 -5.05 16.50
N SER A 106 2.03 -6.16 16.15
CA SER A 106 1.66 -7.50 16.64
C SER A 106 1.70 -7.65 18.16
N ALA A 107 2.56 -6.86 18.83
CA ALA A 107 2.69 -6.83 20.29
C ALA A 107 1.93 -5.67 20.96
N TRP A 108 1.17 -4.88 20.17
CA TRP A 108 0.46 -3.74 20.73
C TRP A 108 -0.86 -4.15 21.36
N ASP A 109 -1.18 -3.53 22.48
CA ASP A 109 -2.47 -3.58 23.14
C ASP A 109 -3.18 -2.22 23.08
N HIS A 110 -4.46 -2.20 23.37
CA HIS A 110 -5.27 -0.98 23.48
C HIS A 110 -6.31 -1.13 24.58
N ASP A 111 -6.40 -0.13 25.45
CA ASP A 111 -7.47 -0.01 26.42
C ASP A 111 -8.57 0.91 25.85
N PHE A 112 -9.73 0.32 25.57
CA PHE A 112 -10.87 1.04 25.03
C PHE A 112 -11.63 1.85 26.09
N GLY A 113 -11.18 1.82 27.34
CA GLY A 113 -11.82 2.53 28.45
C GLY A 113 -13.18 1.98 28.85
N ASP A 114 -13.50 0.74 28.48
CA ASP A 114 -14.76 0.06 28.76
C ASP A 114 -14.77 -0.71 30.10
N GLY A 115 -13.66 -0.64 30.83
CA GLY A 115 -13.49 -1.32 32.13
C GLY A 115 -13.01 -2.77 32.02
N ASN A 116 -12.83 -3.31 30.82
CA ASN A 116 -12.34 -4.68 30.60
C ASN A 116 -10.81 -4.79 30.53
N GLY A 117 -10.11 -3.63 30.56
CA GLY A 117 -8.66 -3.53 30.46
C GLY A 117 -8.12 -3.66 29.03
N PRO A 118 -6.77 -3.65 28.87
CA PRO A 118 -6.15 -3.67 27.56
C PRO A 118 -6.45 -4.94 26.76
N VAL A 119 -6.78 -4.77 25.49
CA VAL A 119 -7.00 -5.87 24.53
C VAL A 119 -5.73 -6.09 23.72
N GLN A 120 -5.14 -7.26 23.86
CA GLN A 120 -3.96 -7.65 23.09
C GLN A 120 -4.34 -7.93 21.63
N GLY A 121 -3.48 -7.51 20.67
CA GLY A 121 -3.75 -7.67 19.24
C GLY A 121 -4.87 -6.76 18.71
N ALA A 122 -5.20 -5.70 19.42
CA ALA A 122 -6.23 -4.73 19.04
C ALA A 122 -6.03 -4.14 17.64
N TYR A 123 -4.77 -4.07 17.18
CA TYR A 123 -4.34 -3.47 15.92
C TYR A 123 -3.98 -4.50 14.83
N GLY A 124 -3.99 -5.82 15.13
CA GLY A 124 -3.46 -6.85 14.24
C GLY A 124 -1.93 -6.74 14.09
N ASP A 125 -1.39 -7.26 12.96
CA ASP A 125 0.06 -7.37 12.78
C ASP A 125 0.74 -6.03 12.42
N PHE A 126 0.00 -5.11 11.76
CA PHE A 126 0.55 -3.85 11.26
C PHE A 126 -0.32 -2.65 11.63
N PHE A 127 0.37 -1.50 11.85
CA PHE A 127 -0.25 -0.18 11.94
C PHE A 127 0.35 0.73 10.86
N ILE A 128 -0.43 1.04 9.83
CA ILE A 128 -0.07 1.94 8.74
C ILE A 128 -0.47 3.34 9.15
N ARG A 129 0.49 4.11 9.65
CA ARG A 129 0.25 5.47 10.16
C ARG A 129 0.00 6.44 9.03
N LEU A 130 -1.03 7.26 9.18
CA LEU A 130 -1.35 8.34 8.26
C LEU A 130 -0.82 9.67 8.80
N ARG A 131 -0.25 10.48 7.92
CA ARG A 131 0.09 11.87 8.20
C ARG A 131 -1.17 12.71 8.06
N THR A 132 -1.83 12.96 9.19
CA THR A 132 -3.08 13.72 9.28
C THR A 132 -2.80 15.06 9.99
N PRO A 133 -2.77 16.20 9.25
CA PRO A 133 -2.50 17.51 9.85
C PRO A 133 -3.48 17.81 10.99
N GLY A 134 -2.94 18.21 12.14
CA GLY A 134 -3.72 18.53 13.33
C GLY A 134 -4.18 17.32 14.17
N HIS A 135 -3.98 16.10 13.72
CA HIS A 135 -4.38 14.89 14.44
C HIS A 135 -3.24 13.87 14.47
N LYS A 136 -3.02 13.24 15.63
CA LYS A 136 -2.02 12.18 15.81
C LYS A 136 -2.71 10.84 16.03
N GLY A 137 -2.01 9.75 15.72
CA GLY A 137 -2.47 8.40 16.02
C GLY A 137 -3.57 7.86 15.10
N ILE A 138 -3.79 8.47 13.93
CA ILE A 138 -4.68 7.94 12.91
C ILE A 138 -3.92 7.01 11.98
N GLY A 139 -4.49 5.84 11.70
CA GLY A 139 -3.89 4.86 10.82
C GLY A 139 -4.89 3.85 10.27
N ILE A 140 -4.37 2.95 9.44
CA ILE A 140 -5.05 1.77 8.92
C ILE A 140 -4.41 0.57 9.62
N HIS A 141 -5.23 -0.29 10.23
CA HIS A 141 -4.74 -1.42 11.04
C HIS A 141 -5.71 -2.61 11.04
N GLY A 142 -5.31 -3.72 11.62
CA GLY A 142 -6.13 -4.90 11.80
C GLY A 142 -7.13 -4.81 12.95
N THR A 143 -7.56 -5.97 13.46
CA THR A 143 -8.63 -5.99 14.46
C THR A 143 -8.60 -7.24 15.33
N HIS A 144 -9.01 -7.08 16.57
CA HIS A 144 -9.44 -8.17 17.46
C HIS A 144 -10.96 -8.47 17.33
N ALA A 145 -11.72 -7.58 16.65
CA ALA A 145 -13.17 -7.64 16.53
C ALA A 145 -13.58 -7.64 15.04
N PRO A 146 -13.37 -8.76 14.31
CA PRO A 146 -13.62 -8.84 12.87
C PRO A 146 -15.09 -8.68 12.48
N GLU A 147 -16.02 -8.88 13.40
CA GLU A 147 -17.46 -8.64 13.21
C GLU A 147 -17.81 -7.16 13.08
N SER A 148 -16.92 -6.27 13.51
CA SER A 148 -17.11 -4.81 13.39
C SER A 148 -16.84 -4.28 11.97
N ILE A 149 -16.26 -5.07 11.08
CA ILE A 149 -15.98 -4.67 9.71
C ILE A 149 -17.28 -4.43 8.95
N GLY A 150 -17.32 -3.34 8.17
CA GLY A 150 -18.52 -2.85 7.48
C GLY A 150 -19.36 -1.90 8.33
N THR A 151 -18.91 -1.52 9.52
CA THR A 151 -19.65 -0.65 10.43
C THR A 151 -18.84 0.55 10.92
N ARG A 152 -19.52 1.46 11.62
CA ARG A 152 -18.89 2.54 12.38
C ARG A 152 -18.59 2.06 13.81
N ALA A 153 -17.32 1.68 14.06
CA ALA A 153 -16.94 1.03 15.31
C ALA A 153 -15.64 1.54 15.93
N THR A 154 -14.88 2.38 15.23
CA THR A 154 -13.54 2.78 15.68
C THR A 154 -13.53 4.14 16.39
N GLU A 155 -12.40 4.48 17.01
CA GLU A 155 -12.17 5.79 17.63
C GLU A 155 -11.62 6.83 16.62
N GLY A 156 -11.55 6.46 15.33
CA GLY A 156 -11.13 7.34 14.24
C GLY A 156 -10.18 6.70 13.25
N CYS A 157 -9.51 5.60 13.60
CA CYS A 157 -8.72 4.80 12.66
C CYS A 157 -9.61 4.06 11.65
N VAL A 158 -8.99 3.57 10.59
CA VAL A 158 -9.62 2.68 9.61
C VAL A 158 -9.18 1.25 9.93
N ARG A 159 -10.15 0.37 10.12
CA ARG A 159 -9.92 -1.01 10.55
C ARG A 159 -10.19 -1.98 9.42
N LEU A 160 -9.26 -2.92 9.20
CA LEU A 160 -9.36 -4.04 8.27
C LEU A 160 -9.48 -5.38 9.02
N ARG A 161 -9.91 -6.44 8.35
CA ARG A 161 -9.63 -7.81 8.81
C ARG A 161 -8.13 -8.06 8.75
N ASN A 162 -7.58 -8.89 9.65
CA ASN A 162 -6.14 -9.11 9.73
C ASN A 162 -5.57 -9.74 8.44
N GLU A 163 -6.29 -10.70 7.85
CA GLU A 163 -5.91 -11.30 6.58
C GLU A 163 -5.83 -10.28 5.44
N ASN A 164 -6.79 -9.33 5.37
CA ASN A 164 -6.82 -8.27 4.37
C ASN A 164 -5.70 -7.23 4.60
N LEU A 165 -5.42 -6.90 5.87
CA LEU A 165 -4.31 -6.02 6.22
C LEU A 165 -2.96 -6.61 5.78
N ASN A 166 -2.75 -7.91 6.02
CA ASN A 166 -1.52 -8.62 5.70
C ASN A 166 -1.30 -8.75 4.18
N GLU A 167 -2.36 -8.70 3.40
CA GLU A 167 -2.28 -8.60 1.95
C GLU A 167 -2.05 -7.15 1.50
N PHE A 168 -2.83 -6.22 2.03
CA PHE A 168 -2.77 -4.80 1.69
C PHE A 168 -1.40 -4.18 1.93
N VAL A 169 -0.74 -4.52 3.06
CA VAL A 169 0.57 -3.97 3.44
C VAL A 169 1.66 -4.26 2.40
N LYS A 170 1.55 -5.35 1.64
CA LYS A 170 2.52 -5.71 0.59
C LYS A 170 2.56 -4.74 -0.59
N GLY A 171 1.46 -4.02 -0.80
CA GLY A 171 1.30 -3.08 -1.91
C GLY A 171 1.44 -1.61 -1.52
N VAL A 172 1.70 -1.27 -0.25
CA VAL A 172 1.80 0.12 0.21
C VAL A 172 3.22 0.49 0.66
N HIS A 173 3.51 1.79 0.63
CA HIS A 173 4.81 2.33 1.04
C HIS A 173 4.66 3.72 1.65
N PRO A 174 5.63 4.20 2.44
CA PRO A 174 5.65 5.58 2.92
C PRO A 174 5.52 6.59 1.77
N ALA A 175 4.86 7.71 2.05
CA ALA A 175 4.49 8.76 1.11
C ALA A 175 3.37 8.41 0.09
N MET A 176 2.86 7.17 0.05
CA MET A 176 1.69 6.84 -0.76
C MET A 176 0.48 7.69 -0.35
N VAL A 177 -0.26 8.17 -1.35
CA VAL A 177 -1.46 8.98 -1.13
C VAL A 177 -2.61 8.12 -0.66
N VAL A 178 -3.34 8.60 0.36
CA VAL A 178 -4.57 8.00 0.89
C VAL A 178 -5.66 9.06 0.88
N VAL A 179 -6.72 8.81 0.15
CA VAL A 179 -7.91 9.65 0.11
C VAL A 179 -8.99 9.02 0.99
N ILE A 180 -9.57 9.79 1.90
CA ILE A 180 -10.71 9.36 2.72
C ILE A 180 -11.90 10.22 2.36
N GLU A 181 -12.89 9.62 1.73
CA GLU A 181 -14.11 10.27 1.29
C GLU A 181 -15.20 10.21 2.36
N PRO A 182 -15.97 11.32 2.54
CA PRO A 182 -17.12 11.35 3.42
C PRO A 182 -18.27 10.47 2.90
N SER A 183 -19.13 10.02 3.81
CA SER A 183 -20.47 9.61 3.46
C SER A 183 -21.41 10.84 3.37
N ARG A 184 -22.60 10.65 2.79
CA ARG A 184 -23.63 11.71 2.79
C ARG A 184 -23.98 12.17 4.20
N LEU A 185 -24.05 11.25 5.15
CA LEU A 185 -24.32 11.57 6.55
C LEU A 185 -23.16 12.31 7.22
N ASP A 186 -21.92 12.06 6.82
CA ASP A 186 -20.77 12.84 7.29
C ASP A 186 -20.87 14.31 6.85
N VAL A 187 -21.19 14.53 5.56
CA VAL A 187 -21.37 15.89 5.00
C VAL A 187 -22.49 16.64 5.71
N MET A 188 -23.64 15.98 5.98
CA MET A 188 -24.75 16.59 6.72
C MET A 188 -24.35 16.94 8.15
N ALA A 189 -23.66 16.05 8.86
CA ALA A 189 -23.22 16.30 10.24
C ALA A 189 -22.22 17.46 10.35
N ASP A 190 -21.41 17.67 9.32
CA ASP A 190 -20.47 18.80 9.30
C ASP A 190 -21.12 20.13 8.89
N SER A 191 -22.19 20.13 8.05
CA SER A 191 -22.97 21.33 7.72
C SER A 191 -23.71 21.89 8.94
N ASP A 192 -24.36 21.03 9.72
CA ASP A 192 -25.09 21.44 10.94
C ASP A 192 -24.19 22.10 11.98
N THR A 193 -22.91 21.65 12.06
CA THR A 193 -21.93 22.25 12.97
C THR A 193 -21.40 23.60 12.52
N SER A 194 -21.50 23.93 11.22
CA SER A 194 -21.07 25.23 10.67
C SER A 194 -22.08 26.36 10.93
N ASP A 195 -23.38 26.02 10.99
CA ASP A 195 -24.46 27.01 11.20
C ASP A 195 -24.62 27.45 12.66
N VAL A 196 -24.17 26.64 13.61
CA VAL A 196 -24.20 26.97 15.07
C VAL A 196 -23.10 27.97 15.46
N LYS A 197 -22.12 28.25 14.60
CA LYS A 197 -21.02 29.20 14.87
C LYS A 197 -21.19 30.57 14.23
N ARG A 198 -22.34 30.86 13.65
CA ARG A 198 -22.76 32.19 13.20
C ARG A 198 -23.76 32.75 14.16
#